data_60724a314d2c489e424b9448a15ce97a
#
_entry.id   60724a314d2c489e424b9448a15ce97a
#
_cell.length_a   1.000
_cell.length_b   1.000
_cell.length_c   1.000
_cell.angle_alpha   90.00
_cell.angle_beta   90.00
_cell.angle_gamma   90.00
#
_symmetry.space_group_name_H-M   'P 1'
#
loop_
_entity.id
_entity.type
_entity.pdbx_description
1 polymer ?
#
loop_
_entity_poly.entity_id
_entity_poly.type
_entity_poly.pdbx_seq_one_letter_code
_entity_poly.pdbx_strand_id
1 'polypeptide(L)'
;MSENLREQLLLLPDYFQGHLILTIIALSLGIMISIPLGIWAAQSPRVKRPLLALVSIVQTFPSVAILALVVAMLGGQIGMIPATIALVLYSMLPIVRNTVTGLETIPNDVAEAAKGIGMSSSQILMRVRLPLALPVIIAGIRIAAVWTVGLATLSTLVGATSFGNYIFTGLQIRNLVAVTVGSLAAALMAVILDSFIASVQWLVENRNQSGEIKRYNQVKTAVVVAFFAFISFSIYSILPGVKTDFIIGSKGFTEQHIIAGLFALELRNAGFEVDQRLGLGSEVIYSATANGTVDVYLEYTGTVWANRMNKSGNPGRESIKNEVFDYVKNKD
;
A
#
# COMPACT_ATOMS: atom_id res chain seq x y z
N MET A 1 -29.78 12.41 -6.09
CA MET A 1 -28.58 11.90 -5.44
C MET A 1 -28.71 12.24 -3.97
N SER A 2 -28.57 11.28 -3.04
CA SER A 2 -28.66 11.59 -1.60
C SER A 2 -27.52 12.52 -1.20
N GLU A 3 -27.75 13.41 -0.23
CA GLU A 3 -26.74 14.35 0.27
C GLU A 3 -25.48 13.62 0.74
N ASN A 4 -25.64 12.53 1.48
CA ASN A 4 -24.55 11.66 1.91
C ASN A 4 -23.70 11.14 0.73
N LEU A 5 -24.31 10.69 -0.39
CA LEU A 5 -23.53 10.26 -1.56
C LEU A 5 -22.72 11.39 -2.17
N ARG A 6 -23.27 12.62 -2.21
CA ARG A 6 -22.59 13.80 -2.70
C ARG A 6 -21.36 14.13 -1.85
N GLU A 7 -21.50 14.09 -0.53
CA GLU A 7 -20.39 14.30 0.41
C GLU A 7 -19.28 13.27 0.20
N GLN A 8 -19.63 11.98 0.08
CA GLN A 8 -18.64 10.93 -0.16
C GLN A 8 -17.90 11.12 -1.51
N LEU A 9 -18.60 11.58 -2.56
CA LEU A 9 -17.97 11.82 -3.85
C LEU A 9 -17.03 13.03 -3.85
N LEU A 10 -17.24 14.02 -2.99
CA LEU A 10 -16.32 15.14 -2.82
C LEU A 10 -14.97 14.74 -2.21
N LEU A 11 -14.95 13.72 -1.34
CA LEU A 11 -13.73 13.18 -0.73
C LEU A 11 -13.00 12.18 -1.65
N LEU A 12 -13.64 11.74 -2.73
CA LEU A 12 -13.10 10.69 -3.59
C LEU A 12 -11.74 11.04 -4.21
N PRO A 13 -11.47 12.27 -4.70
CA PRO A 13 -10.19 12.62 -5.28
C PRO A 13 -9.01 12.42 -4.32
N ASP A 14 -9.15 12.82 -3.05
CA ASP A 14 -8.07 12.77 -2.06
C ASP A 14 -7.74 11.31 -1.69
N TYR A 15 -8.76 10.50 -1.42
CA TYR A 15 -8.57 9.08 -1.11
C TYR A 15 -8.08 8.29 -2.33
N PHE A 16 -8.54 8.63 -3.54
CA PHE A 16 -8.03 8.06 -4.79
C PHE A 16 -6.56 8.36 -4.96
N GLN A 17 -6.16 9.62 -4.80
CA GLN A 17 -4.78 10.07 -4.91
C GLN A 17 -3.87 9.32 -3.92
N GLY A 18 -4.21 9.32 -2.63
CA GLY A 18 -3.42 8.63 -1.61
C GLY A 18 -3.27 7.14 -1.88
N HIS A 19 -4.38 6.47 -2.22
CA HIS A 19 -4.40 5.04 -2.54
C HIS A 19 -3.56 4.72 -3.79
N LEU A 20 -3.68 5.53 -4.83
CA LEU A 20 -2.96 5.35 -6.09
C LEU A 20 -1.46 5.51 -5.89
N ILE A 21 -1.01 6.59 -5.24
CA ILE A 21 0.41 6.85 -4.96
C ILE A 21 1.01 5.70 -4.14
N LEU A 22 0.33 5.29 -3.08
CA LEU A 22 0.77 4.18 -2.22
C LEU A 22 0.92 2.88 -3.02
N THR A 23 -0.09 2.54 -3.84
CA THR A 23 -0.07 1.33 -4.68
C THR A 23 1.09 1.34 -5.67
N ILE A 24 1.32 2.47 -6.33
CA ILE A 24 2.37 2.58 -7.36
C ILE A 24 3.75 2.50 -6.76
N ILE A 25 4.00 3.24 -5.68
CA ILE A 25 5.30 3.21 -5.02
C ILE A 25 5.58 1.80 -4.52
N ALA A 26 4.62 1.16 -3.84
CA ALA A 26 4.79 -0.18 -3.34
C ALA A 26 5.02 -1.21 -4.46
N LEU A 27 4.24 -1.15 -5.55
CA LEU A 27 4.38 -2.05 -6.68
C LEU A 27 5.69 -1.82 -7.43
N SER A 28 6.10 -0.58 -7.66
CA SER A 28 7.36 -0.24 -8.33
C SER A 28 8.57 -0.73 -7.54
N LEU A 29 8.60 -0.49 -6.23
CA LEU A 29 9.66 -1.01 -5.35
C LEU A 29 9.62 -2.54 -5.29
N GLY A 30 8.43 -3.13 -5.20
CA GLY A 30 8.24 -4.58 -5.25
C GLY A 30 8.81 -5.21 -6.53
N ILE A 31 8.53 -4.63 -7.69
CA ILE A 31 9.07 -5.06 -8.98
C ILE A 31 10.60 -4.92 -9.01
N MET A 32 11.09 -3.75 -8.60
CA MET A 32 12.53 -3.44 -8.62
C MET A 32 13.36 -4.40 -7.74
N ILE A 33 12.81 -4.83 -6.62
CA ILE A 33 13.46 -5.77 -5.70
C ILE A 33 13.24 -7.23 -6.16
N SER A 34 12.01 -7.58 -6.53
CA SER A 34 11.62 -8.98 -6.75
C SER A 34 12.15 -9.56 -8.06
N ILE A 35 12.24 -8.77 -9.14
CA ILE A 35 12.75 -9.28 -10.42
C ILE A 35 14.23 -9.69 -10.30
N PRO A 36 15.16 -8.86 -9.80
CA PRO A 36 16.54 -9.27 -9.61
C PRO A 36 16.68 -10.48 -8.69
N LEU A 37 15.91 -10.52 -7.58
CA LEU A 37 15.91 -11.67 -6.67
C LEU A 37 15.39 -12.94 -7.35
N GLY A 38 14.35 -12.83 -8.15
CA GLY A 38 13.80 -13.95 -8.93
C GLY A 38 14.77 -14.47 -9.99
N ILE A 39 15.47 -13.56 -10.68
CA ILE A 39 16.52 -13.93 -11.64
C ILE A 39 17.68 -14.66 -10.92
N TRP A 40 18.11 -14.15 -9.78
CA TRP A 40 19.15 -14.80 -8.98
C TRP A 40 18.71 -16.20 -8.49
N ALA A 41 17.49 -16.30 -8.00
CA ALA A 41 16.91 -17.58 -7.58
C ALA A 41 16.82 -18.61 -8.72
N ALA A 42 16.43 -18.17 -9.93
CA ALA A 42 16.36 -19.06 -11.10
C ALA A 42 17.73 -19.60 -11.54
N GLN A 43 18.81 -18.88 -11.24
CA GLN A 43 20.17 -19.30 -11.59
C GLN A 43 20.84 -20.16 -10.53
N SER A 44 20.31 -20.19 -9.30
CA SER A 44 20.93 -20.89 -8.18
C SER A 44 19.93 -21.68 -7.34
N PRO A 45 19.93 -23.02 -7.41
CA PRO A 45 19.07 -23.87 -6.57
C PRO A 45 19.25 -23.62 -5.06
N ARG A 46 20.48 -23.20 -4.66
CA ARG A 46 20.80 -22.90 -3.26
C ARG A 46 20.06 -21.64 -2.76
N VAL A 47 19.79 -20.67 -3.64
CA VAL A 47 19.08 -19.42 -3.34
C VAL A 47 17.57 -19.59 -3.53
N LYS A 48 17.14 -20.35 -4.55
CA LYS A 48 15.74 -20.52 -4.91
C LYS A 48 14.89 -21.02 -3.76
N ARG A 49 15.30 -22.14 -3.12
CA ARG A 49 14.50 -22.75 -2.05
C ARG A 49 14.33 -21.82 -0.84
N PRO A 50 15.40 -21.27 -0.23
CA PRO A 50 15.24 -20.40 0.93
C PRO A 50 14.54 -19.08 0.59
N LEU A 51 14.78 -18.48 -0.59
CA LEU A 51 14.13 -17.26 -0.98
C LEU A 51 12.62 -17.44 -1.16
N LEU A 52 12.20 -18.49 -1.90
CA LEU A 52 10.77 -18.78 -2.08
C LEU A 52 10.10 -19.16 -0.75
N ALA A 53 10.79 -19.86 0.15
CA ALA A 53 10.29 -20.13 1.49
C ALA A 53 10.09 -18.83 2.29
N LEU A 54 11.08 -17.93 2.29
CA LEU A 54 11.03 -16.67 3.02
C LEU A 54 9.85 -15.79 2.54
N VAL A 55 9.74 -15.56 1.23
CA VAL A 55 8.64 -14.73 0.69
C VAL A 55 7.26 -15.41 0.87
N SER A 56 7.21 -16.76 0.90
CA SER A 56 5.97 -17.48 1.19
C SER A 56 5.58 -17.34 2.66
N ILE A 57 6.54 -17.39 3.61
CA ILE A 57 6.28 -17.19 5.03
C ILE A 57 5.67 -15.80 5.27
N VAL A 58 6.19 -14.75 4.62
CA VAL A 58 5.62 -13.39 4.75
C VAL A 58 4.11 -13.37 4.44
N GLN A 59 3.66 -14.12 3.43
CA GLN A 59 2.24 -14.18 3.07
C GLN A 59 1.38 -15.04 4.02
N THR A 60 1.96 -15.84 4.89
CA THR A 60 1.21 -16.58 5.91
C THR A 60 0.84 -15.70 7.11
N PHE A 61 1.53 -14.60 7.32
CA PHE A 61 1.18 -13.66 8.38
C PHE A 61 -0.09 -12.88 8.01
N PRO A 62 -0.97 -12.60 8.97
CA PRO A 62 -2.07 -11.67 8.74
C PRO A 62 -1.54 -10.30 8.33
N SER A 63 -2.12 -9.71 7.27
CA SER A 63 -1.65 -8.43 6.73
C SER A 63 -1.63 -7.29 7.74
N VAL A 64 -2.65 -7.23 8.60
CA VAL A 64 -2.71 -6.25 9.70
C VAL A 64 -1.57 -6.45 10.70
N ALA A 65 -1.16 -7.69 10.95
CA ALA A 65 -0.03 -7.97 11.85
C ALA A 65 1.29 -7.47 11.27
N ILE A 66 1.53 -7.65 9.96
CA ILE A 66 2.76 -7.12 9.33
C ILE A 66 2.75 -5.59 9.36
N LEU A 67 1.62 -4.94 9.07
CA LEU A 67 1.50 -3.48 9.20
C LEU A 67 1.89 -3.01 10.60
N ALA A 68 1.35 -3.65 11.65
CA ALA A 68 1.64 -3.30 13.04
C ALA A 68 3.12 -3.56 13.41
N LEU A 69 3.70 -4.68 12.96
CA LEU A 69 5.11 -5.00 13.18
C LEU A 69 6.04 -3.97 12.52
N VAL A 70 5.76 -3.56 11.29
CA VAL A 70 6.56 -2.54 10.59
C VAL A 70 6.49 -1.21 11.33
N VAL A 71 5.31 -0.78 11.78
CA VAL A 71 5.16 0.42 12.62
C VAL A 71 6.00 0.32 13.89
N ALA A 72 5.94 -0.82 14.59
CA ALA A 72 6.74 -1.04 15.81
C ALA A 72 8.26 -1.01 15.54
N MET A 73 8.71 -1.62 14.44
CA MET A 73 10.12 -1.60 14.02
C MET A 73 10.63 -0.21 13.64
N LEU A 74 9.74 0.67 13.16
CA LEU A 74 10.04 2.06 12.83
C LEU A 74 9.84 3.03 14.01
N GLY A 75 9.82 2.53 15.25
CA GLY A 75 9.68 3.37 16.44
C GLY A 75 8.32 4.04 16.58
N GLY A 76 7.26 3.45 16.00
CA GLY A 76 5.89 3.98 16.06
C GLY A 76 5.56 4.97 14.92
N GLN A 77 6.44 5.15 13.95
CA GLN A 77 6.15 5.97 12.78
C GLN A 77 4.93 5.42 12.01
N ILE A 78 3.98 6.31 11.68
CA ILE A 78 2.77 5.96 10.93
C ILE A 78 2.77 6.62 9.55
N GLY A 79 1.77 6.26 8.73
CA GLY A 79 1.54 6.85 7.42
C GLY A 79 2.11 6.03 6.27
N MET A 80 2.57 6.72 5.24
CA MET A 80 2.93 6.12 3.95
C MET A 80 4.13 5.16 4.03
N ILE A 81 5.14 5.46 4.85
CA ILE A 81 6.38 4.67 4.90
C ILE A 81 6.13 3.24 5.39
N PRO A 82 5.57 3.01 6.61
CA PRO A 82 5.29 1.66 7.07
C PRO A 82 4.29 0.92 6.17
N ALA A 83 3.29 1.62 5.64
CA ALA A 83 2.34 1.04 4.69
C ALA A 83 3.05 0.53 3.43
N THR A 84 3.93 1.34 2.83
CA THR A 84 4.70 0.97 1.64
C THR A 84 5.57 -0.25 1.90
N ILE A 85 6.32 -0.30 3.01
CA ILE A 85 7.17 -1.45 3.35
C ILE A 85 6.35 -2.74 3.43
N ALA A 86 5.22 -2.71 4.13
CA ALA A 86 4.35 -3.87 4.26
C ALA A 86 3.81 -4.34 2.89
N LEU A 87 3.36 -3.41 2.05
CA LEU A 87 2.83 -3.73 0.71
C LEU A 87 3.93 -4.27 -0.22
N VAL A 88 5.15 -3.75 -0.16
CA VAL A 88 6.30 -4.30 -0.89
C VAL A 88 6.53 -5.75 -0.50
N LEU A 89 6.57 -6.06 0.79
CA LEU A 89 6.76 -7.43 1.28
C LEU A 89 5.70 -8.39 0.73
N TYR A 90 4.42 -7.96 0.69
CA TYR A 90 3.34 -8.78 0.14
C TYR A 90 3.40 -8.95 -1.38
N SER A 91 3.86 -7.94 -2.11
CA SER A 91 3.98 -7.98 -3.57
C SER A 91 5.11 -8.92 -4.06
N MET A 92 6.09 -9.21 -3.19
CA MET A 92 7.29 -9.96 -3.57
C MET A 92 6.99 -11.40 -4.02
N LEU A 93 6.13 -12.14 -3.32
CA LEU A 93 5.94 -13.57 -3.62
C LEU A 93 5.42 -13.81 -5.04
N PRO A 94 4.32 -13.19 -5.51
CA PRO A 94 3.86 -13.45 -6.87
C PRO A 94 4.89 -13.03 -7.93
N ILE A 95 5.61 -11.94 -7.72
CA ILE A 95 6.62 -11.47 -8.68
C ILE A 95 7.84 -12.39 -8.70
N VAL A 96 8.42 -12.73 -7.54
CA VAL A 96 9.58 -13.65 -7.46
C VAL A 96 9.23 -15.02 -8.03
N ARG A 97 8.07 -15.58 -7.63
CA ARG A 97 7.64 -16.90 -8.09
C ARG A 97 7.47 -16.95 -9.60
N ASN A 98 6.78 -15.96 -10.17
CA ASN A 98 6.56 -15.92 -11.62
C ASN A 98 7.84 -15.59 -12.38
N THR A 99 8.77 -14.82 -11.83
CA THR A 99 10.09 -14.60 -12.43
C THR A 99 10.89 -15.90 -12.50
N VAL A 100 10.92 -16.66 -11.42
CA VAL A 100 11.58 -17.98 -11.39
C VAL A 100 10.92 -18.94 -12.38
N THR A 101 9.59 -19.09 -12.31
CA THR A 101 8.83 -19.97 -13.20
C THR A 101 9.03 -19.60 -14.68
N GLY A 102 8.93 -18.30 -15.02
CA GLY A 102 9.09 -17.83 -16.37
C GLY A 102 10.47 -18.13 -16.94
N LEU A 103 11.54 -18.04 -16.13
CA LEU A 103 12.88 -18.40 -16.57
C LEU A 103 13.13 -19.91 -16.65
N GLU A 104 12.46 -20.71 -15.82
CA GLU A 104 12.61 -22.16 -15.81
C GLU A 104 11.76 -22.89 -16.84
N THR A 105 10.67 -22.30 -17.31
CA THR A 105 9.82 -22.87 -18.36
C THR A 105 10.41 -22.78 -19.77
N ILE A 106 11.50 -22.05 -19.95
CA ILE A 106 12.17 -21.94 -21.25
C ILE A 106 12.91 -23.26 -21.55
N PRO A 107 12.66 -23.88 -22.71
CA PRO A 107 13.33 -25.12 -23.10
C PRO A 107 14.86 -24.96 -23.11
N ASN A 108 15.57 -25.98 -22.66
CA ASN A 108 17.04 -25.96 -22.61
C ASN A 108 17.67 -25.84 -24.00
N ASP A 109 17.05 -26.42 -25.02
CA ASP A 109 17.50 -26.37 -26.42
C ASP A 109 17.68 -24.94 -26.90
N VAL A 110 16.82 -24.01 -26.46
CA VAL A 110 16.92 -22.57 -26.80
C VAL A 110 18.20 -21.98 -26.22
N ALA A 111 18.53 -22.32 -24.99
CA ALA A 111 19.76 -21.87 -24.34
C ALA A 111 21.01 -22.53 -24.93
N GLU A 112 20.92 -23.81 -25.31
CA GLU A 112 22.00 -24.55 -25.98
C GLU A 112 22.28 -24.01 -27.36
N ALA A 113 21.24 -23.76 -28.18
CA ALA A 113 21.38 -23.12 -29.50
C ALA A 113 22.06 -21.73 -29.38
N ALA A 114 21.67 -20.92 -28.42
CA ALA A 114 22.28 -19.61 -28.18
C ALA A 114 23.78 -19.76 -27.76
N LYS A 115 24.10 -20.76 -26.96
CA LYS A 115 25.48 -21.09 -26.59
C LYS A 115 26.28 -21.56 -27.80
N GLY A 116 25.66 -22.39 -28.68
CA GLY A 116 26.28 -22.90 -29.89
C GLY A 116 26.74 -21.81 -30.88
N ILE A 117 26.03 -20.67 -30.94
CA ILE A 117 26.42 -19.49 -31.74
C ILE A 117 27.35 -18.54 -30.97
N GLY A 118 27.90 -18.95 -29.83
CA GLY A 118 28.92 -18.20 -29.09
C GLY A 118 28.39 -17.15 -28.10
N MET A 119 27.13 -17.16 -27.73
CA MET A 119 26.60 -16.21 -26.74
C MET A 119 27.11 -16.52 -25.31
N SER A 120 27.55 -15.48 -24.60
CA SER A 120 27.89 -15.60 -23.16
C SER A 120 26.63 -15.83 -22.31
N SER A 121 26.82 -16.37 -21.08
CA SER A 121 25.71 -16.62 -20.14
C SER A 121 24.87 -15.35 -19.88
N SER A 122 25.51 -14.19 -19.77
CA SER A 122 24.80 -12.91 -19.59
C SER A 122 24.00 -12.52 -20.86
N GLN A 123 24.55 -12.75 -22.04
CA GLN A 123 23.85 -12.51 -23.30
C GLN A 123 22.65 -13.44 -23.45
N ILE A 124 22.81 -14.72 -23.11
CA ILE A 124 21.72 -15.70 -23.12
C ILE A 124 20.61 -15.25 -22.16
N LEU A 125 20.97 -14.85 -20.94
CA LEU A 125 19.98 -14.36 -19.97
C LEU A 125 19.23 -13.13 -20.49
N MET A 126 19.96 -12.07 -20.91
CA MET A 126 19.36 -10.77 -21.22
C MET A 126 18.70 -10.71 -22.60
N ARG A 127 19.22 -11.43 -23.58
CA ARG A 127 18.74 -11.34 -24.97
C ARG A 127 17.81 -12.49 -25.39
N VAL A 128 17.83 -13.59 -24.62
CA VAL A 128 17.05 -14.80 -24.96
C VAL A 128 16.07 -15.13 -23.83
N ARG A 129 16.59 -15.51 -22.66
CA ARG A 129 15.73 -16.05 -21.59
C ARG A 129 14.80 -14.99 -21.00
N LEU A 130 15.31 -13.80 -20.68
CA LEU A 130 14.49 -12.76 -20.06
C LEU A 130 13.37 -12.25 -20.96
N PRO A 131 13.59 -11.96 -22.27
CA PRO A 131 12.52 -11.61 -23.20
C PRO A 131 11.44 -12.68 -23.35
N LEU A 132 11.84 -13.96 -23.36
CA LEU A 132 10.90 -15.09 -23.46
C LEU A 132 10.12 -15.30 -22.13
N ALA A 133 10.72 -14.99 -20.97
CA ALA A 133 10.08 -15.07 -19.66
C ALA A 133 9.15 -13.88 -19.37
N LEU A 134 9.29 -12.76 -20.07
CA LEU A 134 8.54 -11.52 -19.79
C LEU A 134 7.03 -11.71 -19.64
N PRO A 135 6.31 -12.47 -20.51
CA PRO A 135 4.87 -12.67 -20.34
C PRO A 135 4.50 -13.27 -18.99
N VAL A 136 5.28 -14.26 -18.51
CA VAL A 136 5.05 -14.91 -17.21
C VAL A 136 5.42 -13.99 -16.06
N ILE A 137 6.49 -13.22 -16.20
CA ILE A 137 6.90 -12.21 -15.22
C ILE A 137 5.80 -11.15 -15.06
N ILE A 138 5.26 -10.64 -16.18
CA ILE A 138 4.18 -9.65 -16.17
C ILE A 138 2.91 -10.24 -15.55
N ALA A 139 2.59 -11.52 -15.78
CA ALA A 139 1.48 -12.18 -15.10
C ALA A 139 1.66 -12.16 -13.57
N GLY A 140 2.88 -12.36 -13.07
CA GLY A 140 3.21 -12.20 -11.65
C GLY A 140 3.02 -10.78 -11.13
N ILE A 141 3.40 -9.78 -11.93
CA ILE A 141 3.18 -8.37 -11.60
C ILE A 141 1.68 -8.03 -11.55
N ARG A 142 0.85 -8.59 -12.46
CA ARG A 142 -0.61 -8.41 -12.45
C ARG A 142 -1.23 -8.93 -11.15
N ILE A 143 -0.85 -10.14 -10.72
CA ILE A 143 -1.32 -10.70 -9.45
C ILE A 143 -0.90 -9.79 -8.28
N ALA A 144 0.37 -9.37 -8.26
CA ALA A 144 0.87 -8.45 -7.24
C ALA A 144 0.10 -7.13 -7.22
N ALA A 145 -0.19 -6.55 -8.39
CA ALA A 145 -0.90 -5.28 -8.52
C ALA A 145 -2.32 -5.34 -7.92
N VAL A 146 -3.10 -6.36 -8.31
CA VAL A 146 -4.46 -6.55 -7.77
C VAL A 146 -4.44 -6.73 -6.25
N TRP A 147 -3.51 -7.55 -5.73
CA TRP A 147 -3.37 -7.76 -4.30
C TRP A 147 -2.93 -6.49 -3.58
N THR A 148 -1.98 -5.73 -4.15
CA THR A 148 -1.50 -4.47 -3.56
C THR A 148 -2.62 -3.45 -3.45
N VAL A 149 -3.48 -3.30 -4.47
CA VAL A 149 -4.67 -2.43 -4.38
C VAL A 149 -5.59 -2.86 -3.24
N GLY A 150 -5.92 -4.15 -3.13
CA GLY A 150 -6.76 -4.65 -2.04
C GLY A 150 -6.15 -4.41 -0.66
N LEU A 151 -4.87 -4.75 -0.48
CA LEU A 151 -4.16 -4.61 0.79
C LEU A 151 -3.90 -3.13 1.16
N ALA A 152 -3.78 -2.23 0.18
CA ALA A 152 -3.62 -0.80 0.43
C ALA A 152 -4.83 -0.19 1.17
N THR A 153 -6.02 -0.81 1.12
CA THR A 153 -7.14 -0.37 1.97
C THR A 153 -6.84 -0.54 3.45
N LEU A 154 -6.07 -1.57 3.84
CA LEU A 154 -5.69 -1.81 5.23
C LEU A 154 -4.66 -0.81 5.75
N SER A 155 -3.96 -0.11 4.87
CA SER A 155 -2.94 0.87 5.24
C SER A 155 -3.50 2.08 6.00
N THR A 156 -4.81 2.31 5.91
CA THR A 156 -5.51 3.30 6.74
C THR A 156 -5.37 3.01 8.24
N LEU A 157 -5.26 1.73 8.64
CA LEU A 157 -5.09 1.34 10.04
C LEU A 157 -3.74 1.79 10.63
N VAL A 158 -2.79 2.13 9.78
CA VAL A 158 -1.49 2.67 10.18
C VAL A 158 -1.30 4.12 9.70
N GLY A 159 -2.40 4.82 9.43
CA GLY A 159 -2.41 6.25 9.14
C GLY A 159 -2.08 6.64 7.70
N ALA A 160 -2.01 5.71 6.76
CA ALA A 160 -1.87 6.05 5.35
C ALA A 160 -3.24 6.37 4.73
N THR A 161 -3.30 7.38 3.88
CA THR A 161 -4.52 7.75 3.16
C THR A 161 -4.81 6.76 2.05
N SER A 162 -6.01 6.17 2.07
CA SER A 162 -6.45 5.20 1.06
C SER A 162 -7.98 5.10 1.02
N PHE A 163 -8.52 4.30 0.10
CA PHE A 163 -9.96 3.94 0.11
C PHE A 163 -10.39 3.20 1.39
N GLY A 164 -9.45 2.70 2.17
CA GLY A 164 -9.71 2.16 3.50
C GLY A 164 -10.34 3.17 4.45
N ASN A 165 -10.06 4.46 4.29
CA ASN A 165 -10.70 5.52 5.07
C ASN A 165 -12.22 5.48 4.92
N TYR A 166 -12.75 5.29 3.69
CA TYR A 166 -14.18 5.08 3.47
C TYR A 166 -14.70 3.83 4.16
N ILE A 167 -13.99 2.71 3.98
CA ILE A 167 -14.46 1.40 4.43
C ILE A 167 -14.47 1.35 5.95
N PHE A 168 -13.34 1.65 6.60
CA PHE A 168 -13.23 1.52 8.06
C PHE A 168 -14.03 2.59 8.80
N THR A 169 -13.94 3.85 8.39
CA THR A 169 -14.77 4.91 9.00
C THR A 169 -16.25 4.65 8.76
N GLY A 170 -16.62 4.27 7.53
CA GLY A 170 -18.02 3.94 7.20
C GLY A 170 -18.60 2.79 8.01
N LEU A 171 -17.80 1.74 8.27
CA LEU A 171 -18.21 0.64 9.15
C LEU A 171 -18.43 1.11 10.59
N GLN A 172 -17.56 1.96 11.12
CA GLN A 172 -17.62 2.45 12.49
C GLN A 172 -18.84 3.36 12.73
N ILE A 173 -19.12 4.28 11.81
CA ILE A 173 -20.26 5.19 11.90
C ILE A 173 -21.54 4.64 11.25
N ARG A 174 -21.54 3.38 10.82
CA ARG A 174 -22.64 2.70 10.12
C ARG A 174 -23.10 3.41 8.84
N ASN A 175 -22.19 4.07 8.14
CA ASN A 175 -22.44 4.70 6.85
C ASN A 175 -22.15 3.73 5.70
N LEU A 176 -23.15 2.94 5.31
CA LEU A 176 -23.03 1.97 4.21
C LEU A 176 -22.75 2.63 2.86
N VAL A 177 -23.13 3.89 2.66
CA VAL A 177 -22.82 4.62 1.41
C VAL A 177 -21.31 4.83 1.29
N ALA A 178 -20.65 5.26 2.36
CA ALA A 178 -19.19 5.40 2.39
C ALA A 178 -18.49 4.05 2.12
N VAL A 179 -18.91 2.98 2.81
CA VAL A 179 -18.36 1.62 2.59
C VAL A 179 -18.50 1.19 1.14
N THR A 180 -19.67 1.41 0.53
CA THR A 180 -19.94 1.04 -0.85
C THR A 180 -19.07 1.84 -1.84
N VAL A 181 -18.99 3.17 -1.66
CA VAL A 181 -18.16 4.05 -2.49
C VAL A 181 -16.70 3.63 -2.43
N GLY A 182 -16.14 3.44 -1.23
CA GLY A 182 -14.75 3.02 -1.06
C GLY A 182 -14.45 1.64 -1.64
N SER A 183 -15.35 0.67 -1.44
CA SER A 183 -15.19 -0.68 -1.98
C SER A 183 -15.25 -0.72 -3.50
N LEU A 184 -16.21 0.00 -4.11
CA LEU A 184 -16.35 0.08 -5.56
C LEU A 184 -15.17 0.83 -6.19
N ALA A 185 -14.71 1.91 -5.57
CA ALA A 185 -13.54 2.66 -6.03
C ALA A 185 -12.27 1.80 -6.02
N ALA A 186 -12.03 1.04 -4.95
CA ALA A 186 -10.91 0.11 -4.86
C ALA A 186 -11.00 -1.00 -5.92
N ALA A 187 -12.16 -1.62 -6.08
CA ALA A 187 -12.38 -2.66 -7.09
C ALA A 187 -12.18 -2.12 -8.51
N LEU A 188 -12.72 -0.94 -8.82
CA LEU A 188 -12.55 -0.31 -10.13
C LEU A 188 -11.09 0.02 -10.41
N MET A 189 -10.36 0.56 -9.43
CA MET A 189 -8.93 0.84 -9.55
C MET A 189 -8.13 -0.44 -9.80
N ALA A 190 -8.44 -1.54 -9.11
CA ALA A 190 -7.79 -2.84 -9.33
C ALA A 190 -8.02 -3.36 -10.76
N VAL A 191 -9.26 -3.27 -11.27
CA VAL A 191 -9.61 -3.70 -12.64
C VAL A 191 -8.91 -2.82 -13.68
N ILE A 192 -8.87 -1.51 -13.48
CA ILE A 192 -8.17 -0.58 -14.40
C ILE A 192 -6.68 -0.90 -14.43
N LEU A 193 -6.04 -1.08 -13.28
CA LEU A 193 -4.62 -1.37 -13.18
C LEU A 193 -4.28 -2.75 -13.78
N ASP A 194 -5.08 -3.77 -13.49
CA ASP A 194 -4.91 -5.11 -14.11
C ASP A 194 -5.07 -5.04 -15.63
N SER A 195 -6.09 -4.35 -16.12
CA SER A 195 -6.34 -4.19 -17.57
C SER A 195 -5.20 -3.45 -18.28
N PHE A 196 -4.63 -2.44 -17.62
CA PHE A 196 -3.47 -1.72 -18.12
C PHE A 196 -2.26 -2.65 -18.23
N ILE A 197 -1.92 -3.40 -17.17
CA ILE A 197 -0.78 -4.32 -17.19
C ILE A 197 -1.03 -5.49 -18.14
N ALA A 198 -2.27 -5.98 -18.26
CA ALA A 198 -2.67 -6.98 -19.27
C ALA A 198 -2.42 -6.49 -20.69
N SER A 199 -2.70 -5.22 -20.97
CA SER A 199 -2.42 -4.62 -22.28
C SER A 199 -0.92 -4.57 -22.58
N VAL A 200 -0.09 -4.28 -21.57
CA VAL A 200 1.39 -4.36 -21.67
C VAL A 200 1.82 -5.81 -21.94
N GLN A 201 1.28 -6.78 -21.22
CA GLN A 201 1.56 -8.20 -21.43
C GLN A 201 1.23 -8.62 -22.86
N TRP A 202 0.04 -8.26 -23.36
CA TRP A 202 -0.39 -8.56 -24.71
C TRP A 202 0.55 -7.96 -25.78
N LEU A 203 1.05 -6.74 -25.57
CA LEU A 203 2.03 -6.10 -26.46
C LEU A 203 3.35 -6.87 -26.50
N VAL A 204 3.80 -7.40 -25.38
CA VAL A 204 5.01 -8.21 -25.29
C VAL A 204 4.84 -9.54 -26.02
N GLU A 205 3.70 -10.22 -25.84
CA GLU A 205 3.39 -11.51 -26.48
C GLU A 205 3.25 -11.40 -28.00
N ASN A 206 2.64 -10.31 -28.47
CA ASN A 206 2.32 -10.15 -29.92
C ASN A 206 3.35 -9.30 -30.67
N ARG A 207 4.51 -9.02 -30.08
CA ARG A 207 5.55 -8.16 -30.67
C ARG A 207 6.01 -8.61 -32.07
N ASN A 208 6.02 -9.91 -32.34
CA ASN A 208 6.55 -10.49 -33.57
C ASN A 208 5.46 -10.99 -34.54
N GLN A 209 4.17 -10.77 -34.24
CA GLN A 209 3.08 -11.23 -35.11
C GLN A 209 2.79 -10.21 -36.22
N SER A 210 3.15 -10.54 -37.44
CA SER A 210 3.03 -9.66 -38.60
C SER A 210 1.59 -9.41 -39.09
N GLY A 211 0.58 -10.08 -38.53
CA GLY A 211 -0.79 -10.06 -39.03
C GLY A 211 -1.70 -8.94 -38.53
N GLU A 212 -1.42 -8.32 -37.42
CA GLU A 212 -2.31 -7.31 -36.76
C GLU A 212 -1.60 -5.98 -36.45
N ILE A 213 -0.78 -5.48 -37.38
CA ILE A 213 0.02 -4.25 -37.16
C ILE A 213 -0.87 -3.06 -36.73
N LYS A 214 -2.07 -2.91 -37.27
CA LYS A 214 -2.98 -1.82 -36.93
C LYS A 214 -3.45 -1.92 -35.48
N ARG A 215 -3.91 -3.09 -35.03
CA ARG A 215 -4.37 -3.34 -33.66
C ARG A 215 -3.21 -3.21 -32.66
N TYR A 216 -2.06 -3.77 -32.99
CA TYR A 216 -0.84 -3.63 -32.18
C TYR A 216 -0.48 -2.16 -31.96
N ASN A 217 -0.46 -1.34 -33.02
CA ASN A 217 -0.15 0.08 -32.92
C ASN A 217 -1.19 0.86 -32.12
N GLN A 218 -2.49 0.53 -32.27
CA GLN A 218 -3.56 1.15 -31.48
C GLN A 218 -3.39 0.86 -29.98
N VAL A 219 -3.19 -0.41 -29.62
CA VAL A 219 -2.98 -0.80 -28.21
C VAL A 219 -1.69 -0.19 -27.66
N LYS A 220 -0.60 -0.21 -28.44
CA LYS A 220 0.66 0.44 -28.05
C LYS A 220 0.47 1.93 -27.78
N THR A 221 -0.22 2.65 -28.68
CA THR A 221 -0.48 4.08 -28.49
C THR A 221 -1.36 4.31 -27.27
N ALA A 222 -2.42 3.53 -27.07
CA ALA A 222 -3.28 3.65 -25.89
C ALA A 222 -2.53 3.41 -24.58
N VAL A 223 -1.65 2.38 -24.52
CA VAL A 223 -0.81 2.10 -23.34
C VAL A 223 0.17 3.24 -23.07
N VAL A 224 0.82 3.78 -24.12
CA VAL A 224 1.76 4.91 -23.99
C VAL A 224 1.03 6.16 -23.49
N VAL A 225 -0.12 6.49 -24.08
CA VAL A 225 -0.93 7.64 -23.64
C VAL A 225 -1.41 7.47 -22.18
N ALA A 226 -1.92 6.29 -21.83
CA ALA A 226 -2.34 5.99 -20.47
C ALA A 226 -1.18 6.09 -19.49
N PHE A 227 0.02 5.61 -19.85
CA PHE A 227 1.23 5.70 -19.03
C PHE A 227 1.65 7.15 -18.78
N PHE A 228 1.67 7.99 -19.84
CA PHE A 228 2.01 9.40 -19.67
C PHE A 228 0.94 10.20 -18.91
N ALA A 229 -0.34 9.93 -19.17
CA ALA A 229 -1.43 10.53 -18.41
C ALA A 229 -1.33 10.19 -16.92
N PHE A 230 -1.00 8.93 -16.63
CA PHE A 230 -0.78 8.43 -15.30
C PHE A 230 0.44 9.07 -14.61
N ILE A 231 1.59 9.17 -15.30
CA ILE A 231 2.78 9.87 -14.77
C ILE A 231 2.46 11.34 -14.50
N SER A 232 1.80 12.03 -15.43
CA SER A 232 1.43 13.44 -15.27
C SER A 232 0.50 13.63 -14.07
N PHE A 233 -0.46 12.75 -13.88
CA PHE A 233 -1.34 12.75 -12.72
C PHE A 233 -0.55 12.49 -11.42
N SER A 234 0.36 11.52 -11.42
CA SER A 234 1.20 11.21 -10.25
C SER A 234 2.13 12.36 -9.89
N ILE A 235 2.75 13.03 -10.87
CA ILE A 235 3.59 14.22 -10.64
C ILE A 235 2.73 15.37 -10.07
N TYR A 236 1.57 15.63 -10.67
CA TYR A 236 0.63 16.65 -10.17
C TYR A 236 0.23 16.36 -8.72
N SER A 237 0.03 15.09 -8.38
CA SER A 237 -0.36 14.62 -7.05
C SER A 237 0.76 14.69 -6.00
N ILE A 238 2.04 14.66 -6.43
CA ILE A 238 3.22 14.75 -5.54
C ILE A 238 3.62 16.21 -5.31
N LEU A 239 3.16 17.16 -6.17
CA LEU A 239 3.39 18.57 -5.92
C LEU A 239 2.88 18.92 -4.52
N PRO A 240 3.67 19.65 -3.70
CA PRO A 240 3.35 19.88 -2.31
C PRO A 240 1.96 20.48 -2.20
N GLY A 241 1.07 19.68 -1.61
CA GLY A 241 -0.23 20.14 -1.16
C GLY A 241 -0.08 21.26 -0.14
N VAL A 242 -1.18 21.87 0.25
CA VAL A 242 -1.22 22.87 1.30
C VAL A 242 -0.43 22.37 2.51
N LYS A 243 0.50 23.19 3.00
CA LYS A 243 1.31 22.84 4.15
C LYS A 243 0.39 22.72 5.36
N THR A 244 0.29 21.53 5.90
CA THR A 244 -0.55 21.24 7.06
C THR A 244 0.09 21.80 8.32
N ASP A 245 -0.65 22.59 9.07
CA ASP A 245 -0.18 23.19 10.32
C ASP A 245 -0.37 22.21 11.51
N PHE A 246 -1.49 21.46 11.51
CA PHE A 246 -1.84 20.51 12.56
C PHE A 246 -2.32 19.17 12.00
N ILE A 247 -1.90 18.08 12.62
CA ILE A 247 -2.38 16.72 12.34
C ILE A 247 -3.15 16.21 13.57
N ILE A 248 -4.46 16.03 13.41
CA ILE A 248 -5.34 15.53 14.47
C ILE A 248 -5.57 14.04 14.27
N GLY A 249 -5.28 13.25 15.31
CA GLY A 249 -5.53 11.82 15.33
C GLY A 249 -6.86 11.45 15.98
N SER A 250 -7.42 10.29 15.63
CA SER A 250 -8.50 9.66 16.38
C SER A 250 -8.39 8.14 16.35
N LYS A 251 -8.84 7.50 17.44
CA LYS A 251 -9.10 6.05 17.46
C LYS A 251 -10.38 5.74 16.70
N GLY A 252 -10.64 4.45 16.48
CA GLY A 252 -11.78 3.96 15.72
C GLY A 252 -13.15 4.03 16.43
N PHE A 253 -13.40 4.97 17.34
CA PHE A 253 -14.67 5.15 18.03
C PHE A 253 -15.43 6.36 17.52
N THR A 254 -16.74 6.25 17.32
CA THR A 254 -17.57 7.34 16.81
C THR A 254 -17.41 8.62 17.62
N GLU A 255 -17.35 8.53 18.94
CA GLU A 255 -17.09 9.67 19.82
C GLU A 255 -15.79 10.39 19.47
N GLN A 256 -14.71 9.65 19.27
CA GLN A 256 -13.40 10.23 18.91
C GLN A 256 -13.39 10.89 17.53
N HIS A 257 -14.12 10.33 16.56
CA HIS A 257 -14.28 10.97 15.25
C HIS A 257 -15.01 12.32 15.36
N ILE A 258 -16.06 12.38 16.20
CA ILE A 258 -16.80 13.62 16.44
C ILE A 258 -15.90 14.66 17.07
N ILE A 259 -15.15 14.28 18.11
CA ILE A 259 -14.26 15.20 18.83
C ILE A 259 -13.11 15.67 17.94
N ALA A 260 -12.48 14.76 17.19
CA ALA A 260 -11.44 15.12 16.23
C ALA A 260 -11.97 16.07 15.15
N GLY A 261 -13.21 15.85 14.68
CA GLY A 261 -13.89 16.75 13.74
C GLY A 261 -14.15 18.13 14.32
N LEU A 262 -14.55 18.22 15.58
CA LEU A 262 -14.74 19.50 16.29
C LEU A 262 -13.41 20.25 16.45
N PHE A 263 -12.35 19.58 16.88
CA PHE A 263 -11.02 20.21 16.95
C PHE A 263 -10.55 20.71 15.59
N ALA A 264 -10.73 19.91 14.54
CA ALA A 264 -10.36 20.31 13.20
C ALA A 264 -11.16 21.52 12.70
N LEU A 265 -12.46 21.58 13.01
CA LEU A 265 -13.32 22.71 12.65
C LEU A 265 -12.87 24.00 13.35
N GLU A 266 -12.61 23.95 14.64
CA GLU A 266 -12.16 25.11 15.42
C GLU A 266 -10.80 25.62 14.93
N LEU A 267 -9.84 24.74 14.69
CA LEU A 267 -8.54 25.14 14.15
C LEU A 267 -8.63 25.72 12.74
N ARG A 268 -9.49 25.15 11.88
CA ARG A 268 -9.74 25.72 10.54
C ARG A 268 -10.43 27.09 10.62
N ASN A 269 -11.36 27.28 11.53
CA ASN A 269 -11.99 28.58 11.80
C ASN A 269 -10.97 29.61 12.30
N ALA A 270 -9.93 29.16 12.99
CA ALA A 270 -8.81 29.99 13.41
C ALA A 270 -7.76 30.26 12.31
N GLY A 271 -7.95 29.70 11.11
CA GLY A 271 -7.10 29.94 9.94
C GLY A 271 -5.96 28.94 9.73
N PHE A 272 -5.95 27.83 10.47
CA PHE A 272 -4.94 26.78 10.31
C PHE A 272 -5.35 25.72 9.29
N GLU A 273 -4.37 25.17 8.57
CA GLU A 273 -4.56 24.00 7.72
C GLU A 273 -4.43 22.71 8.55
N VAL A 274 -5.49 21.90 8.54
CA VAL A 274 -5.61 20.73 9.42
C VAL A 274 -5.82 19.46 8.62
N ASP A 275 -4.93 18.47 8.83
CA ASP A 275 -5.09 17.07 8.40
C ASP A 275 -5.71 16.22 9.52
N GLN A 276 -6.47 15.20 9.17
CA GLN A 276 -7.11 14.29 10.13
C GLN A 276 -6.69 12.85 9.84
N ARG A 277 -6.11 12.18 10.84
CA ARG A 277 -5.74 10.76 10.81
C ARG A 277 -6.72 9.95 11.66
N LEU A 278 -7.79 9.49 11.03
CA LEU A 278 -8.91 8.85 11.71
C LEU A 278 -8.79 7.33 11.74
N GLY A 279 -9.32 6.70 12.80
CA GLY A 279 -9.43 5.25 12.90
C GLY A 279 -8.15 4.51 13.26
N LEU A 280 -7.17 5.17 13.86
CA LEU A 280 -5.90 4.58 14.26
C LEU A 280 -6.07 3.61 15.45
N GLY A 281 -5.28 2.54 15.48
CA GLY A 281 -5.19 1.66 16.65
C GLY A 281 -4.61 2.37 17.86
N SER A 282 -5.01 1.96 19.08
CA SER A 282 -4.61 2.63 20.34
C SER A 282 -3.10 2.75 20.52
N GLU A 283 -2.33 1.71 20.17
CA GLU A 283 -0.88 1.73 20.24
C GLU A 283 -0.24 2.60 19.16
N VAL A 284 -0.84 2.56 17.96
CA VAL A 284 -0.37 3.31 16.79
C VAL A 284 -0.51 4.81 17.03
N ILE A 285 -1.68 5.28 17.48
CA ILE A 285 -1.94 6.70 17.69
C ILE A 285 -1.11 7.27 18.86
N TYR A 286 -0.95 6.51 19.94
CA TYR A 286 -0.12 6.92 21.06
C TYR A 286 1.34 7.12 20.62
N SER A 287 1.89 6.13 19.92
CA SER A 287 3.27 6.21 19.42
C SER A 287 3.45 7.33 18.40
N ALA A 288 2.44 7.56 17.54
CA ALA A 288 2.45 8.65 16.56
C ALA A 288 2.45 10.03 17.23
N THR A 289 1.74 10.18 18.33
CA THR A 289 1.75 11.45 19.11
C THR A 289 3.06 11.61 19.85
N ALA A 290 3.58 10.55 20.46
CA ALA A 290 4.86 10.59 21.17
C ALA A 290 6.06 10.92 20.27
N ASN A 291 6.00 10.58 18.98
CA ASN A 291 7.06 10.89 18.01
C ASN A 291 6.77 12.14 17.14
N GLY A 292 5.71 12.89 17.45
CA GLY A 292 5.35 14.12 16.75
C GLY A 292 4.77 13.94 15.35
N THR A 293 4.34 12.73 14.97
CA THR A 293 3.63 12.50 13.69
C THR A 293 2.16 12.89 13.75
N VAL A 294 1.57 12.91 14.94
CA VAL A 294 0.25 13.42 15.27
C VAL A 294 0.42 14.47 16.37
N ASP A 295 -0.15 15.66 16.19
CA ASP A 295 0.00 16.75 17.15
C ASP A 295 -0.93 16.59 18.34
N VAL A 296 -2.17 16.11 18.10
CA VAL A 296 -3.17 15.96 19.16
C VAL A 296 -4.16 14.84 18.84
N TYR A 297 -4.56 14.13 19.87
CA TYR A 297 -5.70 13.22 19.87
C TYR A 297 -6.34 13.12 21.24
N LEU A 298 -7.58 12.61 21.32
CA LEU A 298 -8.25 12.33 22.57
C LEU A 298 -7.80 10.96 23.11
N GLU A 299 -7.36 10.93 24.36
CA GLU A 299 -7.02 9.68 25.04
C GLU A 299 -7.88 9.47 26.30
N TYR A 300 -8.15 8.22 26.62
CA TYR A 300 -8.85 7.85 27.85
C TYR A 300 -7.85 7.42 28.91
N THR A 301 -7.94 8.02 30.09
CA THR A 301 -7.06 7.72 31.22
C THR A 301 -7.04 6.23 31.57
N GLY A 302 -8.19 5.54 31.49
CA GLY A 302 -8.28 4.09 31.69
C GLY A 302 -7.45 3.27 30.69
N THR A 303 -7.37 3.70 29.45
CA THR A 303 -6.56 3.02 28.41
C THR A 303 -5.07 3.18 28.71
N VAL A 304 -4.62 4.39 29.06
CA VAL A 304 -3.22 4.64 29.43
C VAL A 304 -2.85 3.82 30.65
N TRP A 305 -3.69 3.85 31.68
CA TRP A 305 -3.45 3.15 32.95
C TRP A 305 -3.35 1.64 32.76
N ALA A 306 -4.30 1.03 32.01
CA ALA A 306 -4.31 -0.41 31.79
C ALA A 306 -3.21 -0.86 30.81
N ASN A 307 -3.10 -0.20 29.65
CA ASN A 307 -2.28 -0.71 28.55
C ASN A 307 -0.83 -0.19 28.58
N ARG A 308 -0.62 1.07 29.03
CA ARG A 308 0.72 1.67 29.06
C ARG A 308 1.43 1.50 30.37
N MET A 309 0.69 1.65 31.48
CA MET A 309 1.23 1.45 32.81
C MET A 309 1.15 -0.01 33.25
N ASN A 310 0.53 -0.91 32.44
CA ASN A 310 0.33 -2.33 32.75
C ASN A 310 -0.30 -2.58 34.12
N LYS A 311 -1.25 -1.74 34.50
CA LYS A 311 -1.96 -1.83 35.77
C LYS A 311 -3.31 -2.51 35.60
N SER A 312 -3.75 -3.22 36.64
CA SER A 312 -5.04 -3.94 36.67
C SER A 312 -5.78 -3.63 37.96
N GLY A 313 -7.10 -3.86 37.97
CA GLY A 313 -7.98 -3.55 39.09
C GLY A 313 -8.78 -2.26 38.86
N ASN A 314 -9.41 -1.76 39.89
CA ASN A 314 -10.20 -0.51 39.85
C ASN A 314 -9.97 0.31 41.10
N PRO A 315 -8.89 1.10 41.17
CA PRO A 315 -8.57 1.94 42.33
C PRO A 315 -9.45 3.21 42.43
N GLY A 316 -10.40 3.37 41.49
CA GLY A 316 -11.26 4.54 41.41
C GLY A 316 -10.77 5.61 40.46
N ARG A 317 -11.70 6.40 39.91
CA ARG A 317 -11.49 7.37 38.84
C ARG A 317 -10.39 8.40 39.12
N GLU A 318 -10.40 8.99 40.35
CA GLU A 318 -9.44 10.04 40.72
C GLU A 318 -8.02 9.48 40.87
N SER A 319 -7.86 8.28 41.43
CA SER A 319 -6.56 7.62 41.54
C SER A 319 -5.96 7.35 40.17
N ILE A 320 -6.75 6.75 39.27
CA ILE A 320 -6.32 6.49 37.88
C ILE A 320 -5.91 7.78 37.16
N LYS A 321 -6.72 8.84 37.27
CA LYS A 321 -6.44 10.15 36.69
C LYS A 321 -5.12 10.73 37.17
N ASN A 322 -4.88 10.74 38.44
CA ASN A 322 -3.67 11.30 39.02
C ASN A 322 -2.42 10.51 38.62
N GLU A 323 -2.49 9.19 38.70
CA GLU A 323 -1.40 8.31 38.28
C GLU A 323 -1.05 8.46 36.80
N VAL A 324 -2.07 8.58 35.93
CA VAL A 324 -1.86 8.80 34.49
C VAL A 324 -1.27 10.17 34.21
N PHE A 325 -1.74 11.20 34.94
CA PHE A 325 -1.20 12.55 34.80
C PHE A 325 0.29 12.60 35.15
N ASP A 326 0.67 11.99 36.27
CA ASP A 326 2.06 11.91 36.71
C ASP A 326 2.91 11.09 35.73
N TYR A 327 2.36 9.99 35.20
CA TYR A 327 3.03 9.16 34.20
C TYR A 327 3.34 9.90 32.88
N VAL A 328 2.36 10.65 32.36
CA VAL A 328 2.54 11.42 31.13
C VAL A 328 3.51 12.56 31.34
N LYS A 329 3.38 13.30 32.44
CA LYS A 329 4.25 14.44 32.78
C LYS A 329 5.72 14.05 32.96
N ASN A 330 6.02 12.82 33.36
CA ASN A 330 7.40 12.35 33.59
C ASN A 330 8.01 11.71 32.31
N LYS A 331 7.30 11.68 31.20
CA LYS A 331 7.78 11.14 29.91
C LYS A 331 8.18 12.22 28.90
N ASP A 332 7.83 13.46 29.15
CA ASP A 332 8.34 14.63 28.43
C ASP A 332 9.71 15.02 29.01
#